data_fe7f49b0198e9a0d97af625f3d18eadd
#
_entry.id   fe7f49b0198e9a0d97af625f3d18eadd
#
_cell.length_a   1.000
_cell.length_b   1.000
_cell.length_c   1.000
_cell.angle_alpha   90.00
_cell.angle_beta   90.00
_cell.angle_gamma   90.00
#
_symmetry.space_group_name_H-M   'P 1'
#
loop_
_entity.id
_entity.type
_entity.pdbx_description
1 polymer ?
#
loop_
_entity_poly.entity_id
_entity_poly.type
_entity_poly.pdbx_seq_one_letter_code
_entity_poly.pdbx_strand_id
1 'polypeptide(L)'
;GYLYLIQLLIDPDQAMNPAGTLDEMHTLFAQGCTSPWMYVQALKIFEEDVKLLRRLDEFEMQVMSFGARRGLISEELAKRIAQLSVTVRPHRVLHYRMLRALYEKYENKELLSALCGVLIRSDCRDKRYFSWYQRALKEGVSLTRLYEYYLYSLPEDYAYLLPREVLLYFSYEKSLDEDSRASLYVNILRYMNPESELYKKYERDMEKFAMDQLLKSRINSRIAVL
;
A
#
# COMPACT_ATOMS: atom_id res chain seq x y z
N GLY A 1 -23.85 -30.63 8.86
CA GLY A 1 -23.08 -29.49 8.40
C GLY A 1 -23.60 -28.88 7.10
N TYR A 2 -23.57 -29.61 5.97
CA TYR A 2 -23.98 -29.06 4.65
C TYR A 2 -25.45 -28.58 4.57
N LEU A 3 -26.38 -29.30 5.15
CA LEU A 3 -27.82 -28.94 5.16
C LEU A 3 -28.10 -27.67 5.99
N TYR A 4 -27.42 -27.50 7.09
CA TYR A 4 -27.52 -26.31 7.92
C TYR A 4 -26.99 -25.06 7.21
N LEU A 5 -25.88 -25.20 6.48
CA LEU A 5 -25.33 -24.15 5.63
C LEU A 5 -26.25 -23.77 4.47
N ILE A 6 -26.88 -24.76 3.84
CA ILE A 6 -27.90 -24.50 2.80
C ILE A 6 -29.06 -23.73 3.39
N GLN A 7 -29.49 -24.02 4.60
CA GLN A 7 -30.55 -23.26 5.28
C GLN A 7 -30.14 -21.84 5.64
N LEU A 8 -28.91 -21.62 6.18
CA LEU A 8 -28.37 -20.29 6.43
C LEU A 8 -28.16 -19.48 5.15
N LEU A 9 -27.85 -20.15 4.03
CA LEU A 9 -27.71 -19.53 2.72
C LEU A 9 -29.05 -19.14 2.08
N ILE A 10 -30.14 -19.79 2.49
CA ILE A 10 -31.51 -19.53 1.97
C ILE A 10 -32.21 -18.46 2.82
N ASP A 11 -31.98 -18.40 4.10
CA ASP A 11 -32.62 -17.45 5.01
C ASP A 11 -31.63 -16.85 6.01
N PRO A 12 -30.87 -15.81 5.62
CA PRO A 12 -29.88 -15.16 6.48
C PRO A 12 -30.52 -14.46 7.70
N ASP A 13 -31.80 -14.11 7.65
CA ASP A 13 -32.50 -13.46 8.77
C ASP A 13 -32.75 -14.44 9.95
N GLN A 14 -32.56 -15.73 9.74
CA GLN A 14 -32.60 -16.75 10.79
C GLN A 14 -31.25 -16.99 11.47
N ALA A 15 -30.19 -16.32 11.06
CA ALA A 15 -28.87 -16.43 11.69
C ALA A 15 -28.90 -15.78 13.08
N MET A 16 -29.30 -16.55 14.10
CA MET A 16 -29.33 -16.10 15.50
C MET A 16 -27.95 -15.69 16.04
N ASN A 17 -26.86 -15.99 15.32
CA ASN A 17 -25.50 -15.63 15.68
C ASN A 17 -24.61 -15.35 14.45
N PRO A 18 -24.59 -14.09 13.97
CA PRO A 18 -23.77 -13.72 12.80
C PRO A 18 -22.28 -14.08 12.92
N ALA A 19 -21.70 -13.94 14.12
CA ALA A 19 -20.31 -14.30 14.35
C ALA A 19 -20.06 -15.81 14.22
N GLY A 20 -20.96 -16.65 14.75
CA GLY A 20 -20.86 -18.11 14.60
C GLY A 20 -21.01 -18.55 13.14
N THR A 21 -21.88 -17.86 12.36
CA THR A 21 -22.03 -18.11 10.92
C THR A 21 -20.72 -17.79 10.16
N LEU A 22 -20.06 -16.69 10.51
CA LEU A 22 -18.76 -16.36 9.91
C LEU A 22 -17.68 -17.41 10.26
N ASP A 23 -17.64 -17.91 11.50
CA ASP A 23 -16.70 -18.96 11.91
C ASP A 23 -16.92 -20.27 11.14
N GLU A 24 -18.16 -20.63 10.87
CA GLU A 24 -18.49 -21.79 10.03
C GLU A 24 -18.07 -21.58 8.56
N MET A 25 -18.33 -20.39 8.00
CA MET A 25 -17.85 -20.04 6.65
C MET A 25 -16.33 -20.07 6.56
N HIS A 26 -15.65 -19.63 7.60
CA HIS A 26 -14.20 -19.70 7.70
C HIS A 26 -13.69 -21.16 7.68
N THR A 27 -14.36 -22.02 8.44
CA THR A 27 -14.04 -23.45 8.48
C THR A 27 -14.24 -24.11 7.10
N LEU A 28 -15.32 -23.77 6.39
CA LEU A 28 -15.56 -24.30 5.05
C LEU A 28 -14.55 -23.78 4.03
N PHE A 29 -14.19 -22.51 4.13
CA PHE A 29 -13.13 -21.93 3.28
C PHE A 29 -11.81 -22.68 3.48
N ALA A 30 -11.43 -22.96 4.74
CA ALA A 30 -10.25 -23.74 5.06
C ALA A 30 -10.30 -25.19 4.49
N GLN A 31 -11.51 -25.74 4.28
CA GLN A 31 -11.72 -27.03 3.62
C GLN A 31 -11.78 -26.92 2.07
N GLY A 32 -11.53 -25.74 1.51
CA GLY A 32 -11.47 -25.50 0.07
C GLY A 32 -12.79 -25.03 -0.57
N CYS A 33 -13.82 -24.71 0.22
CA CYS A 33 -15.06 -24.14 -0.32
C CYS A 33 -14.85 -22.66 -0.68
N THR A 34 -14.94 -22.31 -1.97
CA THR A 34 -14.75 -20.94 -2.49
C THR A 34 -15.98 -20.43 -3.24
N SER A 35 -17.19 -20.78 -2.78
CA SER A 35 -18.42 -20.40 -3.42
C SER A 35 -18.64 -18.88 -3.42
N PRO A 36 -18.90 -18.24 -4.58
CA PRO A 36 -19.27 -16.83 -4.65
C PRO A 36 -20.49 -16.47 -3.79
N TRP A 37 -21.39 -17.42 -3.63
CA TRP A 37 -22.59 -17.27 -2.80
C TRP A 37 -22.24 -17.12 -1.32
N MET A 38 -21.28 -17.91 -0.82
CA MET A 38 -20.76 -17.77 0.53
C MET A 38 -20.15 -16.38 0.76
N TYR A 39 -19.43 -15.84 -0.25
CA TYR A 39 -18.85 -14.50 -0.15
C TYR A 39 -19.93 -13.40 -0.09
N VAL A 40 -21.02 -13.55 -0.83
CA VAL A 40 -22.15 -12.59 -0.76
C VAL A 40 -22.78 -12.60 0.62
N GLN A 41 -22.99 -13.76 1.23
CA GLN A 41 -23.57 -13.84 2.57
C GLN A 41 -22.62 -13.30 3.65
N ALA A 42 -21.35 -13.68 3.60
CA ALA A 42 -20.34 -13.11 4.52
C ALA A 42 -20.28 -11.57 4.40
N LEU A 43 -20.32 -11.05 3.16
CA LEU A 43 -20.32 -9.61 2.92
C LEU A 43 -21.54 -8.92 3.54
N LYS A 44 -22.76 -9.50 3.41
CA LYS A 44 -23.95 -8.95 4.05
C LYS A 44 -23.80 -8.85 5.56
N ILE A 45 -23.27 -9.89 6.20
CA ILE A 45 -23.03 -9.90 7.65
C ILE A 45 -22.05 -8.77 8.04
N PHE A 46 -20.97 -8.58 7.27
CA PHE A 46 -20.03 -7.50 7.53
C PHE A 46 -20.60 -6.10 7.25
N GLU A 47 -21.53 -5.97 6.30
CA GLU A 47 -22.23 -4.70 6.03
C GLU A 47 -23.24 -4.35 7.14
N GLU A 48 -23.87 -5.33 7.75
CA GLU A 48 -24.78 -5.13 8.89
C GLU A 48 -24.04 -4.77 10.17
N ASP A 49 -22.89 -5.38 10.41
CA ASP A 49 -22.02 -5.04 11.54
C ASP A 49 -20.54 -5.06 11.13
N VAL A 50 -20.01 -3.90 10.78
CA VAL A 50 -18.62 -3.72 10.36
C VAL A 50 -17.60 -4.10 11.46
N LYS A 51 -18.02 -4.17 12.74
CA LYS A 51 -17.14 -4.56 13.85
C LYS A 51 -16.83 -6.05 13.86
N LEU A 52 -17.64 -6.86 13.17
CA LEU A 52 -17.37 -8.28 12.97
C LEU A 52 -16.15 -8.49 12.09
N LEU A 53 -15.82 -7.54 11.21
CA LEU A 53 -14.55 -7.55 10.49
C LEU A 53 -13.42 -7.13 11.44
N ARG A 54 -12.77 -8.10 12.07
CA ARG A 54 -11.72 -7.89 13.07
C ARG A 54 -10.31 -8.00 12.49
N ARG A 55 -10.15 -8.68 11.38
CA ARG A 55 -8.88 -8.97 10.70
C ARG A 55 -9.13 -9.05 9.19
N LEU A 56 -8.05 -9.12 8.42
CA LEU A 56 -8.09 -9.38 6.99
C LEU A 56 -7.20 -10.60 6.72
N ASP A 57 -7.64 -11.77 7.15
CA ASP A 57 -6.98 -13.00 6.77
C ASP A 57 -7.36 -13.44 5.36
N GLU A 58 -7.04 -14.65 4.96
CA GLU A 58 -7.24 -15.09 3.59
C GLU A 58 -8.72 -15.14 3.20
N PHE A 59 -9.60 -15.57 4.09
CA PHE A 59 -11.04 -15.62 3.85
C PHE A 59 -11.62 -14.22 3.71
N GLU A 60 -11.43 -13.36 4.71
CA GLU A 60 -11.93 -11.98 4.68
C GLU A 60 -11.37 -11.22 3.48
N MET A 61 -10.09 -11.44 3.12
CA MET A 61 -9.49 -10.84 1.93
C MET A 61 -10.19 -11.25 0.63
N GLN A 62 -10.58 -12.52 0.50
CA GLN A 62 -11.32 -12.99 -0.68
C GLN A 62 -12.72 -12.38 -0.71
N VAL A 63 -13.45 -12.37 0.42
CA VAL A 63 -14.77 -11.75 0.55
C VAL A 63 -14.71 -10.27 0.19
N MET A 64 -13.77 -9.51 0.79
CA MET A 64 -13.65 -8.07 0.56
C MET A 64 -13.19 -7.75 -0.87
N SER A 65 -12.26 -8.53 -1.44
CA SER A 65 -11.86 -8.40 -2.84
C SER A 65 -12.99 -8.70 -3.82
N PHE A 66 -13.82 -9.66 -3.48
CA PHE A 66 -15.02 -9.98 -4.26
C PHE A 66 -16.01 -8.82 -4.22
N GLY A 67 -16.32 -8.29 -3.03
CA GLY A 67 -17.24 -7.17 -2.83
C GLY A 67 -16.74 -5.88 -3.48
N ALA A 68 -15.45 -5.54 -3.33
CA ALA A 68 -14.86 -4.35 -3.91
C ALA A 68 -14.96 -4.33 -5.44
N ARG A 69 -14.63 -5.46 -6.09
CA ARG A 69 -14.73 -5.58 -7.57
C ARG A 69 -16.16 -5.43 -8.11
N ARG A 70 -17.17 -5.68 -7.30
CA ARG A 70 -18.60 -5.58 -7.66
C ARG A 70 -19.24 -4.29 -7.16
N GLY A 71 -18.50 -3.44 -6.46
CA GLY A 71 -19.02 -2.22 -5.90
C GLY A 71 -20.04 -2.44 -4.76
N LEU A 72 -20.02 -3.62 -4.11
CA LEU A 72 -20.97 -4.01 -3.07
C LEU A 72 -20.55 -3.52 -1.66
N ILE A 73 -19.35 -3.05 -1.48
CA ILE A 73 -18.83 -2.56 -0.18
C ILE A 73 -19.34 -1.14 0.06
N SER A 74 -19.87 -0.87 1.25
CA SER A 74 -20.20 0.48 1.73
C SER A 74 -18.96 1.32 2.07
N GLU A 75 -19.14 2.63 2.23
CA GLU A 75 -18.04 3.50 2.65
C GLU A 75 -17.55 3.18 4.07
N GLU A 76 -18.46 2.83 4.97
CA GLU A 76 -18.14 2.47 6.35
C GLU A 76 -17.29 1.20 6.40
N LEU A 77 -17.69 0.15 5.70
CA LEU A 77 -16.90 -1.07 5.60
C LEU A 77 -15.56 -0.83 4.90
N ALA A 78 -15.52 0.05 3.87
CA ALA A 78 -14.28 0.42 3.20
C ALA A 78 -13.29 1.13 4.15
N LYS A 79 -13.76 2.02 5.02
CA LYS A 79 -12.93 2.63 6.08
C LYS A 79 -12.40 1.58 7.06
N ARG A 80 -13.22 0.63 7.45
CA ARG A 80 -12.80 -0.48 8.31
C ARG A 80 -11.71 -1.33 7.65
N ILE A 81 -11.86 -1.65 6.37
CA ILE A 81 -10.85 -2.35 5.58
C ILE A 81 -9.53 -1.57 5.54
N ALA A 82 -9.59 -0.24 5.33
CA ALA A 82 -8.40 0.61 5.34
C ALA A 82 -7.66 0.53 6.69
N GLN A 83 -8.36 0.66 7.80
CA GLN A 83 -7.80 0.56 9.16
C GLN A 83 -7.10 -0.78 9.40
N LEU A 84 -7.74 -1.88 9.04
CA LEU A 84 -7.17 -3.22 9.22
C LEU A 84 -5.98 -3.48 8.27
N SER A 85 -6.00 -2.91 7.07
CA SER A 85 -4.92 -3.06 6.10
C SER A 85 -3.57 -2.51 6.59
N VAL A 86 -3.57 -1.62 7.59
CA VAL A 86 -2.34 -1.08 8.19
C VAL A 86 -1.59 -2.14 8.99
N THR A 87 -2.29 -3.04 9.66
CA THR A 87 -1.74 -4.00 10.63
C THR A 87 -1.44 -5.38 10.05
N VAL A 88 -2.06 -5.74 8.94
CA VAL A 88 -1.97 -7.07 8.35
C VAL A 88 -0.75 -7.19 7.43
N ARG A 89 -0.13 -8.38 7.40
CA ARG A 89 0.91 -8.70 6.42
C ARG A 89 0.31 -8.60 5.01
N PRO A 90 0.85 -7.75 4.13
CA PRO A 90 0.22 -7.48 2.86
C PRO A 90 0.27 -8.68 1.90
N HIS A 91 -0.89 -9.12 1.43
CA HIS A 91 -0.98 -9.93 0.23
C HIS A 91 -0.97 -8.98 -0.97
N ARG A 92 0.22 -8.68 -1.51
CA ARG A 92 0.49 -7.59 -2.46
C ARG A 92 -0.59 -7.41 -3.53
N VAL A 93 -0.98 -8.47 -4.22
CA VAL A 93 -1.88 -8.37 -5.38
C VAL A 93 -3.33 -8.14 -4.96
N LEU A 94 -3.83 -8.91 -4.00
CA LEU A 94 -5.22 -8.81 -3.56
C LEU A 94 -5.49 -7.52 -2.82
N HIS A 95 -4.65 -7.15 -1.85
CA HIS A 95 -4.76 -5.88 -1.13
C HIS A 95 -4.72 -4.68 -2.08
N TYR A 96 -3.74 -4.65 -2.99
CA TYR A 96 -3.63 -3.56 -3.95
C TYR A 96 -4.89 -3.41 -4.81
N ARG A 97 -5.38 -4.50 -5.39
CA ARG A 97 -6.57 -4.47 -6.26
C ARG A 97 -7.82 -4.04 -5.49
N MET A 98 -8.00 -4.56 -4.29
CA MET A 98 -9.12 -4.24 -3.42
C MET A 98 -9.10 -2.77 -3.01
N LEU A 99 -8.01 -2.30 -2.40
CA LEU A 99 -7.90 -0.91 -1.93
C LEU A 99 -7.96 0.09 -3.08
N ARG A 100 -7.40 -0.25 -4.24
CA ARG A 100 -7.52 0.54 -5.44
C ARG A 100 -8.98 0.70 -5.86
N ALA A 101 -9.74 -0.38 -5.96
CA ALA A 101 -11.15 -0.34 -6.35
C ALA A 101 -12.01 0.46 -5.35
N LEU A 102 -11.72 0.32 -4.05
CA LEU A 102 -12.41 1.10 -3.01
C LEU A 102 -12.05 2.59 -3.07
N TYR A 103 -10.78 2.91 -3.29
CA TYR A 103 -10.34 4.29 -3.45
C TYR A 103 -10.95 4.94 -4.71
N GLU A 104 -10.95 4.25 -5.84
CA GLU A 104 -11.56 4.74 -7.09
C GLU A 104 -13.07 5.01 -6.94
N LYS A 105 -13.75 4.29 -6.01
CA LYS A 105 -15.18 4.50 -5.72
C LYS A 105 -15.45 5.64 -4.73
N TYR A 106 -14.64 5.77 -3.69
CA TYR A 106 -14.93 6.65 -2.55
C TYR A 106 -14.01 7.87 -2.43
N GLU A 107 -12.88 7.88 -3.13
CA GLU A 107 -11.86 8.94 -3.12
C GLU A 107 -11.44 9.38 -1.70
N ASN A 108 -11.40 8.42 -0.76
CA ASN A 108 -11.17 8.65 0.65
C ASN A 108 -9.67 8.61 0.98
N LYS A 109 -9.19 9.62 1.71
CA LYS A 109 -7.77 9.75 2.10
C LYS A 109 -7.25 8.56 2.94
N GLU A 110 -8.09 7.95 3.78
CA GLU A 110 -7.70 6.78 4.58
C GLU A 110 -7.43 5.56 3.68
N LEU A 111 -8.26 5.37 2.65
CA LEU A 111 -8.07 4.33 1.63
C LEU A 111 -6.79 4.55 0.82
N LEU A 112 -6.49 5.80 0.45
CA LEU A 112 -5.24 6.13 -0.23
C LEU A 112 -4.03 5.87 0.67
N SER A 113 -4.12 6.23 1.95
CA SER A 113 -3.09 5.94 2.93
C SER A 113 -2.86 4.44 3.09
N ALA A 114 -3.93 3.64 3.21
CA ALA A 114 -3.85 2.19 3.30
C ALA A 114 -3.23 1.58 2.03
N LEU A 115 -3.64 2.03 0.85
CA LEU A 115 -3.11 1.60 -0.45
C LEU A 115 -1.60 1.84 -0.55
N CYS A 116 -1.16 3.06 -0.31
CA CYS A 116 0.27 3.41 -0.32
C CYS A 116 1.04 2.65 0.77
N GLY A 117 0.46 2.50 1.96
CA GLY A 117 1.05 1.72 3.05
C GLY A 117 1.27 0.24 2.68
N VAL A 118 0.32 -0.39 1.99
CA VAL A 118 0.48 -1.76 1.46
C VAL A 118 1.58 -1.82 0.39
N LEU A 119 1.64 -0.85 -0.51
CA LEU A 119 2.68 -0.78 -1.56
C LEU A 119 4.08 -0.61 -0.95
N ILE A 120 4.22 0.25 0.05
CA ILE A 120 5.50 0.49 0.75
C ILE A 120 5.95 -0.78 1.49
N ARG A 121 5.07 -1.41 2.27
CA ARG A 121 5.40 -2.65 2.99
C ARG A 121 5.68 -3.84 2.06
N SER A 122 5.19 -3.79 0.82
CA SER A 122 5.46 -4.79 -0.23
C SER A 122 6.67 -4.43 -1.10
N ASP A 123 7.43 -3.41 -0.73
CA ASP A 123 8.61 -2.91 -1.46
C ASP A 123 8.34 -2.61 -2.94
N CYS A 124 7.21 -1.94 -3.23
CA CYS A 124 6.77 -1.62 -4.58
C CYS A 124 7.41 -0.31 -5.07
N ARG A 125 8.57 -0.38 -5.72
CA ARG A 125 9.35 0.78 -6.23
C ARG A 125 9.18 1.06 -7.72
N ASP A 126 8.35 0.28 -8.40
CA ASP A 126 8.14 0.35 -9.84
C ASP A 126 7.40 1.64 -10.26
N LYS A 127 7.77 2.21 -11.41
CA LYS A 127 7.17 3.43 -12.00
C LYS A 127 5.64 3.37 -12.17
N ARG A 128 5.05 2.19 -12.29
CA ARG A 128 3.57 2.02 -12.36
C ARG A 128 2.84 2.46 -11.10
N TYR A 129 3.53 2.58 -9.96
CA TYR A 129 2.95 3.03 -8.69
C TYR A 129 3.19 4.51 -8.40
N PHE A 130 3.97 5.20 -9.25
CA PHE A 130 4.32 6.60 -9.09
C PHE A 130 3.10 7.51 -8.88
N SER A 131 2.05 7.34 -9.69
CA SER A 131 0.84 8.16 -9.59
C SER A 131 0.14 8.05 -8.24
N TRP A 132 0.20 6.89 -7.58
CA TRP A 132 -0.37 6.68 -6.25
C TRP A 132 0.43 7.42 -5.17
N TYR A 133 1.76 7.31 -5.20
CA TYR A 133 2.62 8.03 -4.26
C TYR A 133 2.53 9.54 -4.46
N GLN A 134 2.51 10.00 -5.72
CA GLN A 134 2.33 11.42 -6.04
C GLN A 134 0.99 11.95 -5.53
N ARG A 135 -0.09 11.20 -5.73
CA ARG A 135 -1.43 11.57 -5.26
C ARG A 135 -1.46 11.61 -3.73
N ALA A 136 -0.90 10.62 -3.07
CA ALA A 136 -0.82 10.58 -1.60
C ALA A 136 -0.07 11.81 -1.03
N LEU A 137 1.04 12.20 -1.64
CA LEU A 137 1.77 13.41 -1.25
C LEU A 137 0.93 14.68 -1.47
N LYS A 138 0.24 14.80 -2.61
CA LYS A 138 -0.65 15.94 -2.89
C LYS A 138 -1.81 16.06 -1.93
N GLU A 139 -2.38 14.94 -1.51
CA GLU A 139 -3.47 14.87 -0.53
C GLU A 139 -2.99 14.97 0.92
N GLY A 140 -1.67 15.12 1.14
CA GLY A 140 -1.09 15.27 2.47
C GLY A 140 -1.22 14.00 3.32
N VAL A 141 -1.13 12.83 2.72
CA VAL A 141 -1.04 11.54 3.43
C VAL A 141 0.29 11.48 4.17
N SER A 142 0.24 11.19 5.47
CA SER A 142 1.43 11.05 6.30
C SER A 142 1.75 9.56 6.47
N LEU A 143 2.75 9.07 5.75
CA LEU A 143 3.27 7.71 5.86
C LEU A 143 4.78 7.74 5.89
N THR A 144 5.36 6.99 6.81
CA THR A 144 6.82 6.77 6.85
C THR A 144 7.28 6.22 5.50
N ARG A 145 8.36 6.78 4.96
CA ARG A 145 8.97 6.41 3.69
C ARG A 145 8.12 6.69 2.43
N LEU A 146 6.96 7.38 2.53
CA LEU A 146 6.14 7.68 1.35
C LEU A 146 6.94 8.46 0.29
N TYR A 147 7.69 9.47 0.75
CA TYR A 147 8.47 10.31 -0.16
C TYR A 147 9.63 9.54 -0.79
N GLU A 148 10.26 8.64 -0.06
CA GLU A 148 11.30 7.74 -0.57
C GLU A 148 10.75 6.86 -1.71
N TYR A 149 9.57 6.24 -1.52
CA TYR A 149 8.96 5.42 -2.55
C TYR A 149 8.47 6.21 -3.76
N TYR A 150 8.00 7.44 -3.54
CA TYR A 150 7.73 8.38 -4.61
C TYR A 150 8.98 8.60 -5.48
N LEU A 151 10.13 8.87 -4.88
CA LEU A 151 11.39 9.08 -5.59
C LEU A 151 11.85 7.83 -6.34
N TYR A 152 11.78 6.65 -5.72
CA TYR A 152 12.14 5.39 -6.38
C TYR A 152 11.26 5.05 -7.58
N SER A 153 10.02 5.43 -7.53
CA SER A 153 9.05 5.13 -8.60
C SER A 153 8.99 6.20 -9.69
N LEU A 154 9.80 7.24 -9.60
CA LEU A 154 9.78 8.37 -10.54
C LEU A 154 10.06 7.88 -11.97
N PRO A 155 9.18 8.16 -12.93
CA PRO A 155 9.42 7.82 -14.33
C PRO A 155 10.61 8.59 -14.91
N GLU A 156 11.27 8.00 -15.92
CA GLU A 156 12.43 8.61 -16.60
C GLU A 156 12.14 10.01 -17.16
N ASP A 157 10.94 10.25 -17.66
CA ASP A 157 10.48 11.54 -18.17
C ASP A 157 10.46 12.64 -17.10
N TYR A 158 10.45 12.28 -15.83
CA TYR A 158 10.48 13.18 -14.67
C TYR A 158 11.84 13.21 -13.97
N ALA A 159 12.85 12.52 -14.51
CA ALA A 159 14.17 12.44 -13.89
C ALA A 159 14.82 13.83 -13.68
N TYR A 160 14.45 14.83 -14.50
CA TYR A 160 14.92 16.20 -14.33
C TYR A 160 14.45 16.88 -13.02
N LEU A 161 13.37 16.39 -12.43
CA LEU A 161 12.87 16.90 -11.14
C LEU A 161 13.60 16.30 -9.95
N LEU A 162 14.28 15.16 -10.14
CA LEU A 162 14.85 14.35 -9.09
C LEU A 162 15.80 15.12 -8.17
N PRO A 163 16.76 15.95 -8.64
CA PRO A 163 17.67 16.67 -7.78
C PRO A 163 16.95 17.61 -6.81
N ARG A 164 15.96 18.35 -7.30
CA ARG A 164 15.16 19.27 -6.49
C ARG A 164 14.34 18.51 -5.44
N GLU A 165 13.67 17.46 -5.86
CA GLU A 165 12.82 16.66 -4.97
C GLU A 165 13.65 15.96 -3.88
N VAL A 166 14.85 15.51 -4.21
CA VAL A 166 15.78 14.93 -3.23
C VAL A 166 16.25 15.96 -2.20
N LEU A 167 16.62 17.15 -2.66
CA LEU A 167 17.02 18.21 -1.75
C LEU A 167 15.86 18.62 -0.81
N LEU A 168 14.64 18.69 -1.35
CA LEU A 168 13.45 18.92 -0.55
C LEU A 168 13.25 17.79 0.47
N TYR A 169 13.35 16.54 0.04
CA TYR A 169 13.22 15.39 0.91
C TYR A 169 14.21 15.41 2.07
N PHE A 170 15.51 15.65 1.79
CA PHE A 170 16.52 15.76 2.83
C PHE A 170 16.33 16.97 3.76
N SER A 171 15.68 18.03 3.30
CA SER A 171 15.36 19.18 4.15
C SER A 171 14.20 18.90 5.12
N TYR A 172 13.26 18.03 4.74
CA TYR A 172 12.10 17.69 5.57
C TYR A 172 12.34 16.47 6.47
N GLU A 173 13.03 15.44 5.97
CA GLU A 173 13.26 14.18 6.67
C GLU A 173 14.54 14.21 7.51
N LYS A 174 14.50 14.94 8.61
CA LYS A 174 15.61 14.96 9.59
C LYS A 174 15.78 13.63 10.34
N SER A 175 14.77 12.76 10.29
CA SER A 175 14.74 11.48 11.01
C SER A 175 15.44 10.33 10.29
N LEU A 176 15.83 10.48 9.02
CA LEU A 176 16.57 9.43 8.31
C LEU A 176 17.98 9.29 8.90
N ASP A 177 18.34 8.05 9.21
CA ASP A 177 19.72 7.72 9.55
C ASP A 177 20.67 7.91 8.35
N GLU A 178 21.97 7.99 8.63
CA GLU A 178 22.99 8.24 7.61
C GLU A 178 23.03 7.15 6.54
N ASP A 179 22.80 5.89 6.90
CA ASP A 179 22.82 4.76 5.95
C ASP A 179 21.64 4.82 4.99
N SER A 180 20.46 5.19 5.48
CA SER A 180 19.25 5.38 4.65
C SER A 180 19.41 6.55 3.68
N ARG A 181 20.01 7.65 4.12
CA ARG A 181 20.33 8.81 3.26
C ARG A 181 21.35 8.44 2.19
N ALA A 182 22.43 7.74 2.57
CA ALA A 182 23.44 7.28 1.62
C ALA A 182 22.85 6.35 0.57
N SER A 183 22.04 5.39 1.01
CA SER A 183 21.38 4.44 0.11
C SER A 183 20.43 5.14 -0.87
N LEU A 184 19.67 6.11 -0.40
CA LEU A 184 18.78 6.91 -1.24
C LEU A 184 19.58 7.72 -2.27
N TYR A 185 20.63 8.39 -1.85
CA TYR A 185 21.49 9.18 -2.72
C TYR A 185 22.17 8.32 -3.82
N VAL A 186 22.75 7.19 -3.44
CA VAL A 186 23.35 6.25 -4.42
C VAL A 186 22.32 5.73 -5.41
N ASN A 187 21.12 5.40 -4.95
CA ASN A 187 20.06 4.94 -5.84
C ASN A 187 19.61 6.02 -6.82
N ILE A 188 19.56 7.27 -6.37
CA ILE A 188 19.19 8.41 -7.23
C ILE A 188 20.24 8.60 -8.33
N LEU A 189 21.52 8.59 -7.98
CA LEU A 189 22.61 8.70 -8.97
C LEU A 189 22.54 7.58 -10.02
N ARG A 190 22.16 6.38 -9.63
CA ARG A 190 21.98 5.25 -10.57
C ARG A 190 20.88 5.45 -11.61
N TYR A 191 19.83 6.19 -11.29
CA TYR A 191 18.73 6.44 -12.20
C TYR A 191 18.94 7.66 -13.10
N MET A 192 19.92 8.50 -12.79
CA MET A 192 20.27 9.63 -13.65
C MET A 192 21.25 9.17 -14.73
N ASN A 193 20.98 9.55 -15.98
CA ASN A 193 21.95 9.33 -17.07
C ASN A 193 23.21 10.19 -16.83
N PRO A 194 24.39 9.61 -16.61
CA PRO A 194 25.63 10.35 -16.36
C PRO A 194 26.02 11.31 -17.48
N GLU A 195 25.60 11.01 -18.72
CA GLU A 195 25.87 11.85 -19.90
C GLU A 195 24.95 13.06 -20.01
N SER A 196 23.88 13.12 -19.19
CA SER A 196 22.93 14.24 -19.26
C SER A 196 23.56 15.52 -18.71
N GLU A 197 23.28 16.66 -19.37
CA GLU A 197 23.70 17.99 -18.88
C GLU A 197 23.15 18.27 -17.48
N LEU A 198 22.00 17.70 -17.15
CA LEU A 198 21.37 17.84 -15.86
C LEU A 198 22.16 17.09 -14.77
N TYR A 199 22.65 15.89 -15.04
CA TYR A 199 23.53 15.14 -14.15
C TYR A 199 24.81 15.93 -13.88
N LYS A 200 25.50 16.37 -14.94
CA LYS A 200 26.74 17.15 -14.84
C LYS A 200 26.57 18.45 -14.07
N LYS A 201 25.41 19.11 -14.22
CA LYS A 201 25.07 20.33 -13.49
C LYS A 201 24.88 20.10 -12.01
N TYR A 202 24.18 19.04 -11.64
CA TYR A 202 23.82 18.76 -10.24
C TYR A 202 24.76 17.79 -9.54
N GLU A 203 25.63 17.09 -10.25
CA GLU A 203 26.60 16.16 -9.69
C GLU A 203 27.43 16.81 -8.58
N ARG A 204 28.01 17.98 -8.83
CA ARG A 204 28.82 18.72 -7.83
C ARG A 204 27.99 19.20 -6.64
N ASP A 205 26.78 19.68 -6.89
CA ASP A 205 25.90 20.17 -5.81
C ASP A 205 25.39 19.00 -4.97
N MET A 206 25.10 17.87 -5.59
CA MET A 206 24.68 16.66 -4.92
C MET A 206 25.84 15.98 -4.18
N GLU A 207 27.03 15.94 -4.77
CA GLU A 207 28.23 15.44 -4.10
C GLU A 207 28.58 16.31 -2.90
N LYS A 208 28.57 17.64 -3.06
CA LYS A 208 28.84 18.57 -1.97
C LYS A 208 27.80 18.42 -0.87
N PHE A 209 26.52 18.35 -1.22
CA PHE A 209 25.43 18.14 -0.26
C PHE A 209 25.57 16.76 0.43
N ALA A 210 25.87 15.70 -0.30
CA ALA A 210 26.13 14.39 0.28
C ALA A 210 27.34 14.41 1.20
N MET A 211 28.43 15.04 0.78
CA MET A 211 29.64 15.21 1.60
C MET A 211 29.33 16.01 2.87
N ASP A 212 28.61 17.11 2.77
CA ASP A 212 28.24 17.95 3.92
C ASP A 212 27.30 17.23 4.91
N GLN A 213 26.38 16.40 4.41
CA GLN A 213 25.38 15.71 5.22
C GLN A 213 25.79 14.30 5.66
N LEU A 214 26.66 13.66 4.89
CA LEU A 214 27.00 12.24 5.05
C LEU A 214 28.49 12.04 5.35
N LEU A 215 29.17 13.10 5.70
CA LEU A 215 30.63 13.30 5.78
C LEU A 215 31.41 12.24 6.54
N LYS A 216 30.80 11.24 7.03
CA LYS A 216 31.55 10.53 8.05
C LYS A 216 31.87 9.10 7.76
N SER A 217 31.67 8.51 6.70
CA SER A 217 32.38 7.26 6.61
C SER A 217 32.03 6.26 5.51
N ARG A 218 30.82 6.19 5.04
CA ARG A 218 30.40 5.01 4.24
C ARG A 218 30.08 5.27 2.78
N ILE A 219 29.93 6.53 2.39
CA ILE A 219 29.59 6.88 1.01
C ILE A 219 30.74 6.64 0.05
N ASN A 220 31.96 7.01 0.45
CA ASN A 220 33.13 6.87 -0.41
C ASN A 220 33.38 5.41 -0.85
N SER A 221 33.09 4.44 0.04
CA SER A 221 33.20 3.01 -0.32
C SER A 221 32.04 2.53 -1.20
N ARG A 222 30.85 3.15 -1.13
CA ARG A 222 29.67 2.76 -1.93
C ARG A 222 29.64 3.46 -3.29
N ILE A 223 30.13 4.69 -3.38
CA ILE A 223 30.28 5.44 -4.65
C ILE A 223 31.43 4.84 -5.48
N ALA A 224 32.50 4.38 -4.84
CA ALA A 224 33.62 3.74 -5.53
C ALA A 224 33.27 2.38 -6.18
N VAL A 225 32.10 1.82 -5.89
CA VAL A 225 31.57 0.58 -6.47
C VAL A 225 30.58 0.87 -7.63
N LEU A 226 30.28 2.14 -7.89
CA LEU A 226 29.45 2.60 -9.01
C LEU A 226 30.31 3.04 -10.18
#